data_0b573614256da259ebeb82372125ff0a
#
_entry.id   0b573614256da259ebeb82372125ff0a
#
_cell.length_a   1.000
_cell.length_b   1.000
_cell.length_c   1.000
_cell.angle_alpha   90.00
_cell.angle_beta   90.00
_cell.angle_gamma   90.00
#
_symmetry.space_group_name_H-M   'P 1'
#
loop_
_entity.id
_entity.type
_entity.pdbx_description
1 polymer ?
#
loop_
_entity_poly.entity_id
_entity_poly.type
_entity_poly.pdbx_seq_one_letter_code
_entity_poly.pdbx_strand_id
1 'polypeptide(L)'
;MNISASPLADNKYPQVPVAKMRSVAIVAFTGVEILDLTGPMEVFAFANIVAKLSGLSSDPVYSIEVLASQSGPIKASCGLQIIADKAYSDVHDGIDTLLIAGTVDVDYLLCDPALQDWVRIMAPRVRRLAAICTGTFLLAKSGLLDGLRATSHWFFCERLAKDYPSITVESDRIFVRDGSISTSGGVTSGIDLALSLVEEDWGSELALQVARFLVVFLKRPGGQSQFSAYLTSEAHRPELKDLQAWIMQHLTDDLRVETLAARLCMSSRNFARFFLAETGMTPAKFVEIARIDAARHYLESTKLSIEVVANKVGFSDPERMRRAFIRQMSVNPQGYRDRFGISDHYSIKAT
;
A
#
# COMPACT_ATOMS: atom_id res chain seq x y z
N MET A 1 33.10 4.30 12.07
CA MET A 1 33.02 2.83 12.15
C MET A 1 33.14 2.28 10.74
N ASN A 2 34.23 1.60 10.42
CA ASN A 2 34.42 0.96 9.12
C ASN A 2 33.62 -0.34 9.09
N ILE A 3 32.52 -0.35 8.34
CA ILE A 3 31.82 -1.57 8.00
C ILE A 3 32.60 -2.20 6.84
N SER A 4 33.40 -3.23 7.14
CA SER A 4 34.11 -3.99 6.12
C SER A 4 33.07 -4.69 5.22
N ALA A 5 33.13 -4.40 3.94
CA ALA A 5 32.33 -5.02 2.91
C ALA A 5 32.64 -6.53 2.86
N SER A 6 31.69 -7.38 3.21
CA SER A 6 31.72 -8.80 2.88
C SER A 6 31.29 -8.98 1.40
N PRO A 7 31.95 -9.84 0.63
CA PRO A 7 31.76 -9.90 -0.81
C PRO A 7 30.44 -10.58 -1.18
N LEU A 8 29.46 -9.79 -1.59
CA LEU A 8 28.37 -10.26 -2.48
C LEU A 8 28.90 -10.25 -3.92
N ALA A 9 29.98 -11.01 -4.16
CA ALA A 9 30.60 -11.09 -5.47
C ALA A 9 30.11 -12.32 -6.21
N ASP A 10 28.95 -12.19 -6.84
CA ASP A 10 28.70 -12.76 -8.16
C ASP A 10 27.93 -11.70 -8.95
N ASN A 11 28.62 -11.04 -9.85
CA ASN A 11 28.13 -9.95 -10.69
C ASN A 11 27.10 -10.49 -11.70
N LYS A 12 25.87 -10.76 -11.23
CA LYS A 12 24.73 -11.28 -12.02
C LYS A 12 23.91 -10.18 -12.69
N TYR A 13 24.28 -8.93 -12.52
CA TYR A 13 23.53 -7.85 -13.13
C TYR A 13 24.13 -7.49 -14.49
N PRO A 14 23.35 -7.51 -15.59
CA PRO A 14 23.77 -6.89 -16.83
C PRO A 14 24.05 -5.41 -16.51
N GLN A 15 25.19 -4.90 -16.99
CA GLN A 15 25.55 -3.49 -16.91
C GLN A 15 24.45 -2.67 -17.58
N VAL A 16 23.48 -2.18 -16.80
CA VAL A 16 22.47 -1.26 -17.30
C VAL A 16 23.22 0.06 -17.57
N PRO A 17 23.02 0.70 -18.75
CA PRO A 17 23.59 2.01 -19.02
C PRO A 17 23.32 2.93 -17.84
N VAL A 18 24.30 3.76 -17.43
CA VAL A 18 24.20 4.69 -16.30
C VAL A 18 22.85 5.40 -16.37
N ALA A 19 21.87 4.86 -15.66
CA ALA A 19 20.53 5.40 -15.70
C ALA A 19 20.54 6.73 -14.96
N LYS A 20 20.08 7.77 -15.61
CA LYS A 20 20.02 9.12 -15.07
C LYS A 20 19.27 9.09 -13.73
N MET A 21 19.88 9.63 -12.68
CA MET A 21 19.24 9.83 -11.37
C MET A 21 17.85 10.47 -11.55
N ARG A 22 16.84 9.90 -10.93
CA ARG A 22 15.46 10.38 -11.02
C ARG A 22 15.16 11.34 -9.88
N SER A 23 14.56 12.47 -10.20
CA SER A 23 14.15 13.46 -9.21
C SER A 23 12.75 13.15 -8.68
N VAL A 24 12.62 13.01 -7.37
CA VAL A 24 11.37 12.83 -6.65
C VAL A 24 11.14 14.08 -5.80
N ALA A 25 10.02 14.74 -6.01
CA ALA A 25 9.58 15.84 -5.18
C ALA A 25 8.29 15.46 -4.43
N ILE A 26 8.24 15.78 -3.14
CA ILE A 26 7.06 15.53 -2.31
C ILE A 26 6.57 16.88 -1.77
N VAL A 27 5.32 17.22 -2.11
CA VAL A 27 4.68 18.43 -1.60
C VAL A 27 4.12 18.17 -0.22
N ALA A 28 4.53 19.00 0.73
CA ALA A 28 4.07 19.01 2.11
C ALA A 28 3.57 20.41 2.51
N PHE A 29 2.79 20.48 3.55
CA PHE A 29 2.18 21.70 4.08
C PHE A 29 1.95 21.57 5.58
N THR A 30 1.66 22.67 6.25
CA THR A 30 1.34 22.63 7.69
C THR A 30 0.14 21.71 7.93
N GLY A 31 0.26 20.80 8.90
CA GLY A 31 -0.74 19.77 9.18
C GLY A 31 -0.66 18.52 8.30
N VAL A 32 0.41 18.38 7.50
CA VAL A 32 0.67 17.16 6.70
C VAL A 32 0.68 15.92 7.58
N GLU A 33 0.11 14.82 7.11
CA GLU A 33 0.26 13.52 7.74
C GLU A 33 1.70 13.01 7.52
N ILE A 34 2.41 12.76 8.62
CA ILE A 34 3.86 12.56 8.59
C ILE A 34 4.27 11.31 7.80
N LEU A 35 3.50 10.21 7.87
CA LEU A 35 3.80 8.99 7.13
C LEU A 35 3.51 9.09 5.64
N ASP A 36 2.60 9.99 5.24
CA ASP A 36 2.35 10.30 3.83
C ASP A 36 3.59 10.94 3.16
N LEU A 37 4.41 11.59 3.96
CA LEU A 37 5.66 12.18 3.54
C LEU A 37 6.84 11.21 3.75
N THR A 38 7.08 10.81 5.00
CA THR A 38 8.29 10.05 5.37
C THR A 38 8.27 8.62 4.85
N GLY A 39 7.11 7.98 4.74
CA GLY A 39 6.99 6.62 4.22
C GLY A 39 7.56 6.47 2.80
N PRO A 40 7.06 7.22 1.81
CA PRO A 40 7.63 7.23 0.47
C PRO A 40 9.08 7.71 0.41
N MET A 41 9.45 8.73 1.21
CA MET A 41 10.85 9.21 1.26
C MET A 41 11.81 8.09 1.64
N GLU A 42 11.48 7.32 2.67
CA GLU A 42 12.30 6.18 3.11
C GLU A 42 12.42 5.11 2.01
N VAL A 43 11.37 4.83 1.26
CA VAL A 43 11.45 3.89 0.13
C VAL A 43 12.48 4.33 -0.90
N PHE A 44 12.45 5.58 -1.34
CA PHE A 44 13.42 6.12 -2.31
C PHE A 44 14.82 6.25 -1.73
N ALA A 45 14.95 6.61 -0.45
CA ALA A 45 16.23 6.68 0.24
C ALA A 45 16.89 5.29 0.36
N PHE A 46 16.11 4.26 0.76
CA PHE A 46 16.60 2.89 0.79
C PHE A 46 16.88 2.32 -0.60
N ALA A 47 16.18 2.77 -1.65
CA ALA A 47 16.54 2.40 -3.01
C ALA A 47 17.96 2.85 -3.38
N ASN A 48 18.38 4.05 -2.95
CA ASN A 48 19.76 4.51 -3.11
C ASN A 48 20.77 3.62 -2.37
N ILE A 49 20.47 3.27 -1.12
CA ILE A 49 21.33 2.41 -0.29
C ILE A 49 21.46 1.02 -0.92
N VAL A 50 20.32 0.41 -1.29
CA VAL A 50 20.29 -0.94 -1.86
C VAL A 50 20.96 -0.97 -3.24
N ALA A 51 20.75 0.03 -4.09
CA ALA A 51 21.40 0.11 -5.39
C ALA A 51 22.94 0.15 -5.25
N LYS A 52 23.44 0.87 -4.25
CA LYS A 52 24.87 0.90 -3.93
C LYS A 52 25.37 -0.42 -3.37
N LEU A 53 24.66 -1.04 -2.41
CA LEU A 53 25.06 -2.31 -1.81
C LEU A 53 25.04 -3.48 -2.79
N SER A 54 24.11 -3.48 -3.74
CA SER A 54 24.01 -4.50 -4.79
C SER A 54 24.98 -4.29 -5.98
N GLY A 55 25.72 -3.18 -6.00
CA GLY A 55 26.60 -2.83 -7.11
C GLY A 55 25.86 -2.37 -8.37
N LEU A 56 24.56 -2.08 -8.28
CA LEU A 56 23.75 -1.59 -9.40
C LEU A 56 24.19 -0.17 -9.82
N SER A 57 24.52 0.68 -8.85
CA SER A 57 24.98 2.05 -9.08
C SER A 57 25.89 2.49 -7.94
N SER A 58 26.99 3.21 -8.28
CA SER A 58 27.82 3.91 -7.29
C SER A 58 27.19 5.22 -6.81
N ASP A 59 26.38 5.83 -7.67
CA ASP A 59 25.71 7.11 -7.45
C ASP A 59 24.25 6.89 -7.00
N PRO A 60 23.64 7.85 -6.30
CA PRO A 60 22.24 7.79 -5.97
C PRO A 60 21.35 7.62 -7.21
N VAL A 61 20.39 6.72 -7.13
CA VAL A 61 19.41 6.47 -8.21
C VAL A 61 18.20 7.39 -8.11
N TYR A 62 17.98 8.01 -6.94
CA TYR A 62 16.96 9.03 -6.69
C TYR A 62 17.56 10.24 -5.96
N SER A 63 17.17 11.45 -6.38
CA SER A 63 17.21 12.65 -5.55
C SER A 63 15.83 12.89 -4.96
N ILE A 64 15.74 13.29 -3.69
CA ILE A 64 14.50 13.46 -2.97
C ILE A 64 14.45 14.86 -2.40
N GLU A 65 13.39 15.62 -2.69
CA GLU A 65 13.19 16.98 -2.19
C GLU A 65 11.78 17.13 -1.60
N VAL A 66 11.68 17.88 -0.50
CA VAL A 66 10.41 18.28 0.11
C VAL A 66 10.10 19.70 -0.32
N LEU A 67 8.94 19.89 -0.94
CA LEU A 67 8.44 21.19 -1.39
C LEU A 67 7.29 21.67 -0.51
N ALA A 68 7.22 22.97 -0.26
CA ALA A 68 6.09 23.59 0.45
C ALA A 68 5.77 24.98 -0.12
N SER A 69 4.86 25.70 0.50
CA SER A 69 4.58 27.12 0.12
C SER A 69 5.80 28.03 0.31
N GLN A 70 6.68 27.68 1.25
CA GLN A 70 7.96 28.35 1.50
C GLN A 70 8.99 27.31 1.95
N SER A 71 10.28 27.56 1.70
CA SER A 71 11.35 26.78 2.32
C SER A 71 11.39 27.02 3.83
N GLY A 72 11.80 25.98 4.58
CA GLY A 72 11.92 26.10 6.04
C GLY A 72 11.00 25.15 6.81
N PRO A 73 10.77 25.41 8.11
CA PRO A 73 10.10 24.47 8.99
C PRO A 73 8.60 24.39 8.70
N ILE A 74 8.08 23.17 8.62
CA ILE A 74 6.65 22.83 8.52
C ILE A 74 6.30 21.96 9.72
N LYS A 75 5.17 22.23 10.35
CA LYS A 75 4.65 21.42 11.46
C LYS A 75 3.69 20.36 10.91
N ALA A 76 4.02 19.09 11.07
CA ALA A 76 3.14 17.97 10.74
C ALA A 76 1.99 17.83 11.76
N SER A 77 0.96 17.07 11.40
CA SER A 77 -0.23 16.81 12.23
C SER A 77 0.11 16.18 13.60
N CYS A 78 1.14 15.33 13.64
CA CYS A 78 1.63 14.70 14.87
C CYS A 78 2.50 15.62 15.75
N GLY A 79 2.74 16.88 15.31
CA GLY A 79 3.54 17.86 16.04
C GLY A 79 5.03 17.88 15.69
N LEU A 80 5.56 16.92 14.93
CA LEU A 80 6.93 16.96 14.43
C LEU A 80 7.13 18.14 13.49
N GLN A 81 8.33 18.72 13.51
CA GLN A 81 8.75 19.70 12.52
C GLN A 81 9.65 19.04 11.47
N ILE A 82 9.36 19.30 10.22
CA ILE A 82 10.16 18.93 9.05
C ILE A 82 10.60 20.19 8.34
N ILE A 83 11.66 20.12 7.57
CA ILE A 83 12.15 21.24 6.79
C ILE A 83 11.82 21.02 5.32
N ALA A 84 11.11 21.95 4.70
CA ALA A 84 10.96 22.00 3.26
C ALA A 84 12.24 22.55 2.62
N ASP A 85 12.75 21.87 1.61
CA ASP A 85 13.97 22.25 0.92
C ASP A 85 13.77 23.53 0.09
N LYS A 86 12.59 23.64 -0.57
CA LYS A 86 12.27 24.75 -1.49
C LYS A 86 10.80 25.14 -1.42
N ALA A 87 10.52 26.37 -1.84
CA ALA A 87 9.14 26.73 -2.18
C ALA A 87 8.75 26.03 -3.50
N TYR A 88 7.52 25.47 -3.56
CA TYR A 88 7.05 24.85 -4.80
C TYR A 88 7.00 25.85 -5.96
N SER A 89 6.71 27.13 -5.66
CA SER A 89 6.69 28.22 -6.64
C SER A 89 8.03 28.44 -7.37
N ASP A 90 9.14 28.04 -6.75
CA ASP A 90 10.48 28.21 -7.31
C ASP A 90 10.88 27.04 -8.24
N VAL A 91 10.04 26.01 -8.32
CA VAL A 91 10.30 24.81 -9.10
C VAL A 91 9.38 24.78 -10.32
N HIS A 92 9.99 24.82 -11.52
CA HIS A 92 9.26 24.90 -12.78
C HIS A 92 9.47 23.70 -13.70
N ASP A 93 10.52 22.91 -13.45
CA ASP A 93 10.89 21.70 -14.23
C ASP A 93 11.81 20.78 -13.42
N GLY A 94 12.33 19.74 -14.07
CA GLY A 94 13.37 18.87 -13.49
C GLY A 94 12.83 17.78 -12.54
N ILE A 95 11.52 17.73 -12.25
CA ILE A 95 10.91 16.68 -11.44
C ILE A 95 10.52 15.52 -12.35
N ASP A 96 10.99 14.31 -12.03
CA ASP A 96 10.55 13.07 -12.67
C ASP A 96 9.23 12.55 -12.06
N THR A 97 9.16 12.49 -10.74
CA THR A 97 8.01 12.01 -9.98
C THR A 97 7.58 13.05 -8.95
N LEU A 98 6.36 13.53 -9.05
CA LEU A 98 5.76 14.48 -8.11
C LEU A 98 4.75 13.76 -7.23
N LEU A 99 4.92 13.85 -5.92
CA LEU A 99 4.02 13.27 -4.91
C LEU A 99 3.35 14.39 -4.12
N ILE A 100 2.05 14.24 -3.87
CA ILE A 100 1.29 15.15 -3.01
C ILE A 100 0.90 14.39 -1.75
N ALA A 101 1.42 14.81 -0.60
CA ALA A 101 1.05 14.22 0.69
C ALA A 101 -0.36 14.63 1.12
N GLY A 102 -0.94 13.91 2.08
CA GLY A 102 -2.27 14.20 2.62
C GLY A 102 -2.26 14.87 3.98
N THR A 103 -3.47 15.18 4.44
CA THR A 103 -3.77 15.76 5.76
C THR A 103 -5.14 15.30 6.22
N VAL A 104 -5.39 15.35 7.52
CA VAL A 104 -6.74 15.15 8.06
C VAL A 104 -7.67 16.34 7.80
N ASP A 105 -7.11 17.54 7.57
CA ASP A 105 -7.85 18.75 7.25
C ASP A 105 -7.84 18.99 5.73
N VAL A 106 -8.77 18.31 5.04
CA VAL A 106 -8.93 18.42 3.58
C VAL A 106 -9.31 19.83 3.16
N ASP A 107 -10.15 20.50 3.94
CA ASP A 107 -10.64 21.84 3.58
C ASP A 107 -9.52 22.86 3.64
N TYR A 108 -8.62 22.76 4.62
CA TYR A 108 -7.41 23.58 4.68
C TYR A 108 -6.51 23.36 3.46
N LEU A 109 -6.29 22.10 3.04
CA LEU A 109 -5.50 21.79 1.84
C LEU A 109 -6.10 22.42 0.59
N LEU A 110 -7.42 22.46 0.48
CA LEU A 110 -8.13 23.04 -0.66
C LEU A 110 -8.24 24.57 -0.63
N CYS A 111 -7.79 25.24 0.42
CA CYS A 111 -7.76 26.69 0.51
C CYS A 111 -6.51 27.34 -0.11
N ASP A 112 -5.60 26.56 -0.74
CA ASP A 112 -4.41 27.06 -1.43
C ASP A 112 -4.58 27.03 -2.96
N PRO A 113 -5.12 28.09 -3.59
CA PRO A 113 -5.29 28.14 -5.03
C PRO A 113 -3.94 28.19 -5.78
N ALA A 114 -2.90 28.77 -5.16
CA ALA A 114 -1.59 28.83 -5.78
C ALA A 114 -0.96 27.42 -5.94
N LEU A 115 -1.15 26.56 -4.93
CA LEU A 115 -0.73 25.18 -5.00
C LEU A 115 -1.53 24.39 -6.08
N GLN A 116 -2.85 24.62 -6.15
CA GLN A 116 -3.70 23.99 -7.18
C GLN A 116 -3.23 24.34 -8.60
N ASP A 117 -2.96 25.61 -8.86
CA ASP A 117 -2.50 26.11 -10.15
C ASP A 117 -1.10 25.57 -10.47
N TRP A 118 -0.19 25.57 -9.47
CA TRP A 118 1.15 25.02 -9.66
C TRP A 118 1.11 23.52 -10.00
N VAL A 119 0.30 22.72 -9.28
CA VAL A 119 0.15 21.27 -9.57
C VAL A 119 -0.41 21.06 -10.97
N ARG A 120 -1.39 21.87 -11.40
CA ARG A 120 -1.95 21.81 -12.76
C ARG A 120 -0.90 22.10 -13.85
N ILE A 121 0.01 23.06 -13.58
CA ILE A 121 1.10 23.41 -14.49
C ILE A 121 2.16 22.29 -14.52
N MET A 122 2.45 21.68 -13.37
CA MET A 122 3.48 20.65 -13.25
C MET A 122 3.04 19.28 -13.76
N ALA A 123 1.75 18.96 -13.67
CA ALA A 123 1.23 17.65 -14.07
C ALA A 123 1.68 17.18 -15.47
N PRO A 124 1.62 17.98 -16.54
CA PRO A 124 2.10 17.57 -17.86
C PRO A 124 3.63 17.60 -18.02
N ARG A 125 4.39 18.13 -17.05
CA ARG A 125 5.84 18.26 -17.09
C ARG A 125 6.57 17.14 -16.35
N VAL A 126 5.87 16.41 -15.50
CA VAL A 126 6.42 15.27 -14.77
C VAL A 126 6.10 13.96 -15.48
N ARG A 127 6.95 12.98 -15.38
CA ARG A 127 6.66 11.65 -15.91
C ARG A 127 5.53 10.97 -15.13
N ARG A 128 5.48 11.18 -13.81
CA ARG A 128 4.46 10.62 -12.92
C ARG A 128 4.01 11.65 -11.90
N LEU A 129 2.70 11.73 -11.72
CA LEU A 129 2.05 12.47 -10.63
C LEU A 129 1.40 11.48 -9.68
N ALA A 130 1.62 11.62 -8.39
CA ALA A 130 0.97 10.76 -7.42
C ALA A 130 0.39 11.56 -6.25
N ALA A 131 -0.74 11.09 -5.71
CA ALA A 131 -1.32 11.62 -4.50
C ALA A 131 -1.45 10.52 -3.44
N ILE A 132 -1.13 10.89 -2.21
CA ILE A 132 -1.16 10.00 -1.06
C ILE A 132 -2.28 10.47 -0.16
N CYS A 133 -3.14 9.55 0.31
CA CYS A 133 -4.21 9.86 1.24
C CYS A 133 -5.19 10.92 0.66
N THR A 134 -5.44 11.94 1.43
CA THR A 134 -6.29 13.09 1.05
C THR A 134 -5.62 14.07 0.07
N GLY A 135 -4.33 13.90 -0.24
CA GLY A 135 -3.69 14.61 -1.36
C GLY A 135 -4.42 14.41 -2.68
N THR A 136 -5.19 13.31 -2.81
CA THR A 136 -6.09 13.03 -3.94
C THR A 136 -7.12 14.16 -4.16
N PHE A 137 -7.59 14.80 -3.09
CA PHE A 137 -8.53 15.92 -3.21
C PHE A 137 -7.92 17.14 -3.91
N LEU A 138 -6.63 17.38 -3.72
CA LEU A 138 -5.94 18.46 -4.46
C LEU A 138 -5.93 18.18 -5.96
N LEU A 139 -5.64 16.94 -6.37
CA LEU A 139 -5.68 16.55 -7.78
C LEU A 139 -7.11 16.62 -8.35
N ALA A 140 -8.11 16.18 -7.56
CA ALA A 140 -9.52 16.28 -7.94
C ALA A 140 -9.95 17.74 -8.13
N LYS A 141 -9.64 18.61 -7.18
CA LYS A 141 -9.94 20.04 -7.25
C LYS A 141 -9.25 20.73 -8.43
N SER A 142 -8.07 20.24 -8.81
CA SER A 142 -7.34 20.75 -9.98
C SER A 142 -7.87 20.21 -11.30
N GLY A 143 -8.92 19.36 -11.33
CA GLY A 143 -9.49 18.74 -12.52
C GLY A 143 -8.63 17.65 -13.17
N LEU A 144 -7.56 17.21 -12.48
CA LEU A 144 -6.59 16.24 -13.01
C LEU A 144 -7.07 14.79 -12.93
N LEU A 145 -8.15 14.54 -12.20
CA LEU A 145 -8.73 13.19 -12.02
C LEU A 145 -10.06 13.00 -12.78
N ASP A 146 -10.53 13.98 -13.54
CA ASP A 146 -11.80 13.89 -14.26
C ASP A 146 -11.79 12.74 -15.27
N GLY A 147 -12.77 11.83 -15.13
CA GLY A 147 -12.91 10.63 -15.95
C GLY A 147 -11.95 9.50 -15.60
N LEU A 148 -11.08 9.67 -14.60
CA LEU A 148 -10.10 8.66 -14.17
C LEU A 148 -10.60 7.86 -12.96
N ARG A 149 -9.95 6.72 -12.74
CA ARG A 149 -10.07 5.93 -11.51
C ARG A 149 -9.10 6.45 -10.47
N ALA A 150 -9.56 6.54 -9.23
CA ALA A 150 -8.72 7.00 -8.11
C ALA A 150 -9.14 6.32 -6.80
N THR A 151 -8.25 6.37 -5.82
CA THR A 151 -8.56 6.07 -4.43
C THR A 151 -8.06 7.20 -3.53
N SER A 152 -8.51 7.20 -2.30
CA SER A 152 -8.05 8.10 -1.23
C SER A 152 -8.06 7.32 0.09
N HIS A 153 -7.78 7.98 1.20
CA HIS A 153 -7.98 7.37 2.51
C HIS A 153 -9.44 6.91 2.65
N TRP A 154 -9.64 5.68 3.12
CA TRP A 154 -10.96 5.03 3.19
C TRP A 154 -12.05 5.92 3.78
N PHE A 155 -11.71 6.64 4.85
CA PHE A 155 -12.63 7.53 5.57
C PHE A 155 -13.15 8.67 4.67
N PHE A 156 -12.38 9.06 3.66
CA PHE A 156 -12.69 10.16 2.77
C PHE A 156 -13.17 9.74 1.38
N CYS A 157 -13.18 8.44 1.05
CA CYS A 157 -13.58 7.96 -0.27
C CYS A 157 -15.03 8.30 -0.63
N GLU A 158 -15.95 8.21 0.34
CA GLU A 158 -17.36 8.58 0.11
C GLU A 158 -17.50 10.08 -0.18
N ARG A 159 -16.78 10.94 0.58
CA ARG A 159 -16.73 12.39 0.32
C ARG A 159 -16.14 12.68 -1.06
N LEU A 160 -15.04 12.01 -1.43
CA LEU A 160 -14.41 12.20 -2.74
C LEU A 160 -15.38 11.86 -3.88
N ALA A 161 -16.08 10.73 -3.81
CA ALA A 161 -17.05 10.32 -4.82
C ALA A 161 -18.24 11.29 -4.92
N LYS A 162 -18.69 11.84 -3.78
CA LYS A 162 -19.79 12.80 -3.72
C LYS A 162 -19.40 14.16 -4.27
N ASP A 163 -18.22 14.68 -3.87
CA ASP A 163 -17.78 16.04 -4.23
C ASP A 163 -17.26 16.10 -5.70
N TYR A 164 -16.78 14.97 -6.22
CA TYR A 164 -16.20 14.85 -7.57
C TYR A 164 -16.79 13.66 -8.35
N PRO A 165 -18.05 13.75 -8.81
CA PRO A 165 -18.76 12.61 -9.42
C PRO A 165 -18.20 12.19 -10.79
N SER A 166 -17.29 12.95 -11.39
CA SER A 166 -16.54 12.57 -12.60
C SER A 166 -15.47 11.52 -12.34
N ILE A 167 -15.10 11.27 -11.07
CA ILE A 167 -14.04 10.34 -10.68
C ILE A 167 -14.65 8.98 -10.31
N THR A 168 -14.07 7.90 -10.84
CA THR A 168 -14.42 6.55 -10.41
C THR A 168 -13.61 6.18 -9.16
N VAL A 169 -14.22 6.31 -7.98
CA VAL A 169 -13.54 6.06 -6.71
C VAL A 169 -13.53 4.57 -6.36
N GLU A 170 -12.34 3.99 -6.25
CA GLU A 170 -12.11 2.60 -5.83
C GLU A 170 -11.69 2.55 -4.35
N SER A 171 -12.65 2.57 -3.43
CA SER A 171 -12.43 2.69 -1.98
C SER A 171 -11.66 1.52 -1.36
N ASP A 172 -11.73 0.32 -1.96
CA ASP A 172 -11.09 -0.89 -1.45
C ASP A 172 -9.64 -1.09 -1.94
N ARG A 173 -9.09 -0.14 -2.71
CA ARG A 173 -7.75 -0.25 -3.24
C ARG A 173 -6.73 0.42 -2.34
N ILE A 174 -5.60 -0.25 -2.11
CA ILE A 174 -4.42 0.35 -1.43
C ILE A 174 -3.89 1.50 -2.27
N PHE A 175 -3.75 1.29 -3.58
CA PHE A 175 -3.48 2.34 -4.55
C PHE A 175 -4.12 2.00 -5.91
N VAL A 176 -4.39 3.03 -6.68
CA VAL A 176 -4.91 2.97 -8.05
C VAL A 176 -3.94 3.71 -8.95
N ARG A 177 -3.66 3.14 -10.12
CA ARG A 177 -2.93 3.80 -11.19
C ARG A 177 -3.85 3.94 -12.40
N ASP A 178 -3.89 5.14 -12.95
CA ASP A 178 -4.59 5.42 -14.20
C ASP A 178 -3.74 6.39 -15.05
N GLY A 179 -3.19 5.87 -16.15
CA GLY A 179 -2.20 6.59 -16.95
C GLY A 179 -0.94 6.95 -16.17
N SER A 180 -0.57 8.22 -16.20
CA SER A 180 0.58 8.78 -15.47
C SER A 180 0.25 9.20 -14.04
N ILE A 181 -1.01 9.09 -13.62
CA ILE A 181 -1.45 9.49 -12.29
C ILE A 181 -1.66 8.25 -11.42
N SER A 182 -1.21 8.33 -10.17
CA SER A 182 -1.42 7.31 -9.16
C SER A 182 -2.01 7.93 -7.89
N THR A 183 -2.90 7.22 -7.23
CA THR A 183 -3.48 7.65 -5.95
C THR A 183 -3.44 6.50 -4.96
N SER A 184 -3.20 6.78 -3.68
CA SER A 184 -3.14 5.74 -2.64
C SER A 184 -3.97 6.10 -1.41
N GLY A 185 -4.33 5.07 -0.63
CA GLY A 185 -5.11 5.20 0.60
C GLY A 185 -4.39 5.93 1.74
N GLY A 186 -3.14 6.29 1.56
CA GLY A 186 -2.38 7.07 2.54
C GLY A 186 -1.77 6.24 3.68
N VAL A 187 -1.11 6.93 4.58
CA VAL A 187 -0.35 6.37 5.70
C VAL A 187 0.62 5.30 5.18
N THR A 188 0.49 4.04 5.60
CA THR A 188 1.40 2.97 5.14
C THR A 188 1.20 2.58 3.67
N SER A 189 0.06 2.89 3.04
CA SER A 189 -0.14 2.59 1.61
C SER A 189 0.66 3.51 0.68
N GLY A 190 1.16 4.65 1.18
CA GLY A 190 2.14 5.47 0.49
C GLY A 190 3.46 4.73 0.26
N ILE A 191 3.85 3.86 1.21
CA ILE A 191 5.01 2.96 1.08
C ILE A 191 4.79 1.95 -0.06
N ASP A 192 3.60 1.32 -0.13
CA ASP A 192 3.26 0.36 -1.19
C ASP A 192 3.30 1.02 -2.57
N LEU A 193 2.74 2.23 -2.68
CA LEU A 193 2.80 3.00 -3.91
C LEU A 193 4.27 3.29 -4.29
N ALA A 194 5.07 3.82 -3.37
CA ALA A 194 6.48 4.14 -3.64
C ALA A 194 7.29 2.89 -4.04
N LEU A 195 7.09 1.75 -3.38
CA LEU A 195 7.71 0.47 -3.78
C LEU A 195 7.31 0.06 -5.20
N SER A 196 6.05 0.27 -5.60
CA SER A 196 5.61 0.00 -6.97
C SER A 196 6.27 0.92 -8.00
N LEU A 197 6.57 2.18 -7.62
CA LEU A 197 7.29 3.12 -8.46
C LEU A 197 8.77 2.74 -8.59
N VAL A 198 9.40 2.26 -7.52
CA VAL A 198 10.77 1.72 -7.55
C VAL A 198 10.82 0.44 -8.41
N GLU A 199 9.82 -0.45 -8.31
CA GLU A 199 9.73 -1.66 -9.15
C GLU A 199 9.66 -1.30 -10.63
N GLU A 200 8.88 -0.28 -10.99
CA GLU A 200 8.77 0.20 -12.37
C GLU A 200 10.08 0.77 -12.90
N ASP A 201 10.81 1.52 -12.07
CA ASP A 201 12.02 2.20 -12.46
C ASP A 201 13.25 1.30 -12.52
N TRP A 202 13.36 0.34 -11.59
CA TRP A 202 14.59 -0.42 -11.34
C TRP A 202 14.38 -1.93 -11.27
N GLY A 203 13.16 -2.39 -11.48
CA GLY A 203 12.80 -3.80 -11.48
C GLY A 203 12.44 -4.34 -10.09
N SER A 204 11.85 -5.54 -10.13
CA SER A 204 11.30 -6.19 -8.93
C SER A 204 12.35 -6.59 -7.90
N GLU A 205 13.59 -6.89 -8.34
CA GLU A 205 14.66 -7.31 -7.43
C GLU A 205 15.07 -6.17 -6.50
N LEU A 206 15.32 -4.96 -7.05
CA LEU A 206 15.66 -3.79 -6.21
C LEU A 206 14.52 -3.47 -5.26
N ALA A 207 13.27 -3.41 -5.75
CA ALA A 207 12.10 -3.13 -4.94
C ALA A 207 11.92 -4.16 -3.81
N LEU A 208 12.17 -5.44 -4.07
CA LEU A 208 12.12 -6.50 -3.06
C LEU A 208 13.18 -6.29 -1.96
N GLN A 209 14.39 -5.94 -2.34
CA GLN A 209 15.46 -5.66 -1.38
C GLN A 209 15.11 -4.43 -0.52
N VAL A 210 14.59 -3.37 -1.12
CA VAL A 210 14.10 -2.18 -0.39
C VAL A 210 13.02 -2.57 0.61
N ALA A 211 12.02 -3.33 0.19
CA ALA A 211 10.95 -3.80 1.08
C ALA A 211 11.50 -4.62 2.28
N ARG A 212 12.51 -5.47 2.03
CA ARG A 212 13.20 -6.24 3.09
C ARG A 212 13.91 -5.35 4.09
N PHE A 213 14.65 -4.34 3.64
CA PHE A 213 15.32 -3.39 4.50
C PHE A 213 14.33 -2.58 5.35
N LEU A 214 13.20 -2.20 4.79
CA LEU A 214 12.12 -1.52 5.49
C LEU A 214 11.27 -2.45 6.38
N VAL A 215 11.50 -3.77 6.30
CA VAL A 215 10.71 -4.79 7.03
C VAL A 215 9.21 -4.69 6.67
N VAL A 216 8.91 -4.39 5.41
CA VAL A 216 7.54 -4.29 4.88
C VAL A 216 7.33 -5.31 3.75
N PHE A 217 6.07 -5.59 3.43
CA PHE A 217 5.75 -6.43 2.28
C PHE A 217 5.97 -5.66 0.97
N LEU A 218 6.63 -6.27 -0.01
CA LEU A 218 6.80 -5.66 -1.33
C LEU A 218 5.46 -5.40 -2.04
N LYS A 219 4.53 -6.31 -1.87
CA LYS A 219 3.18 -6.19 -2.42
C LYS A 219 2.18 -6.61 -1.35
N ARG A 220 1.55 -5.62 -0.73
CA ARG A 220 0.22 -5.88 -0.26
C ARG A 220 -0.64 -6.08 -1.51
N PRO A 221 -1.44 -7.15 -1.61
CA PRO A 221 -2.28 -7.35 -2.77
C PRO A 221 -3.15 -6.11 -2.98
N GLY A 222 -3.09 -5.51 -4.18
CA GLY A 222 -3.84 -4.31 -4.51
C GLY A 222 -5.36 -4.45 -4.46
N GLY A 223 -5.88 -5.63 -4.09
CA GLY A 223 -7.26 -5.93 -3.76
C GLY A 223 -7.50 -6.11 -2.26
N GLN A 224 -6.52 -5.80 -1.39
CA GLN A 224 -6.85 -5.63 0.03
C GLN A 224 -7.65 -4.33 0.14
N SER A 225 -8.79 -4.41 0.81
CA SER A 225 -9.39 -3.24 1.41
C SER A 225 -8.30 -2.57 2.26
N GLN A 226 -8.27 -1.26 2.29
CA GLN A 226 -7.32 -0.45 3.06
C GLN A 226 -7.27 -0.89 4.54
N PHE A 227 -8.24 -1.70 4.93
CA PHE A 227 -8.33 -2.41 6.19
C PHE A 227 -8.25 -3.92 6.00
N SER A 228 -7.63 -4.60 6.96
CA SER A 228 -7.95 -5.98 7.26
C SER A 228 -9.47 -6.08 7.43
N ALA A 229 -10.11 -7.09 6.83
CA ALA A 229 -11.54 -7.35 7.00
C ALA A 229 -11.98 -7.43 8.48
N TYR A 230 -11.01 -7.56 9.38
CA TYR A 230 -11.18 -7.55 10.83
C TYR A 230 -11.38 -6.16 11.44
N LEU A 231 -10.87 -5.10 10.79
CA LEU A 231 -10.96 -3.74 11.28
C LEU A 231 -12.16 -2.97 10.71
N THR A 232 -12.69 -3.41 9.56
CA THR A 232 -13.90 -2.79 8.95
C THR A 232 -15.20 -3.23 9.59
N SER A 233 -15.17 -4.28 10.37
CA SER A 233 -16.31 -4.75 11.12
C SER A 233 -16.28 -4.18 12.53
N GLU A 234 -16.46 -2.89 12.71
CA GLU A 234 -17.19 -2.43 13.88
C GLU A 234 -18.64 -2.93 13.75
N ALA A 235 -18.82 -4.23 13.90
CA ALA A 235 -20.14 -4.73 14.19
C ALA A 235 -20.59 -3.99 15.44
N HIS A 236 -21.60 -3.13 15.31
CA HIS A 236 -22.14 -2.39 16.44
C HIS A 236 -22.75 -3.33 17.49
N ARG A 237 -22.81 -4.64 17.18
CA ARG A 237 -23.39 -5.69 18.03
C ARG A 237 -22.33 -6.63 18.58
N PRO A 238 -22.20 -6.73 19.92
CA PRO A 238 -21.21 -7.60 20.57
C PRO A 238 -21.27 -9.06 20.09
N GLU A 239 -22.47 -9.60 19.86
CA GLU A 239 -22.66 -10.99 19.45
C GLU A 239 -22.02 -11.29 18.09
N LEU A 240 -21.97 -10.31 17.21
CA LEU A 240 -21.33 -10.47 15.91
C LEU A 240 -19.81 -10.38 16.01
N LYS A 241 -19.28 -9.52 16.87
CA LYS A 241 -17.85 -9.46 17.19
C LYS A 241 -17.36 -10.78 17.77
N ASP A 242 -18.10 -11.35 18.69
CA ASP A 242 -17.80 -12.65 19.29
C ASP A 242 -17.83 -13.78 18.25
N LEU A 243 -18.81 -13.76 17.34
CA LEU A 243 -18.89 -14.72 16.24
C LEU A 243 -17.71 -14.59 15.29
N GLN A 244 -17.32 -13.38 14.93
CA GLN A 244 -16.16 -13.13 14.06
C GLN A 244 -14.87 -13.61 14.72
N ALA A 245 -14.65 -13.29 15.98
CA ALA A 245 -13.49 -13.76 16.75
C ALA A 245 -13.48 -15.29 16.84
N TRP A 246 -14.65 -15.90 17.03
CA TRP A 246 -14.77 -17.36 17.04
C TRP A 246 -14.42 -17.98 15.68
N ILE A 247 -14.92 -17.44 14.56
CA ILE A 247 -14.58 -17.90 13.21
C ILE A 247 -13.06 -17.92 12.99
N MET A 248 -12.37 -16.88 13.47
CA MET A 248 -10.92 -16.76 13.33
C MET A 248 -10.14 -17.88 14.03
N GLN A 249 -10.66 -18.35 15.16
CA GLN A 249 -10.03 -19.41 15.94
C GLN A 249 -10.41 -20.81 15.45
N HIS A 250 -11.43 -20.92 14.57
CA HIS A 250 -12.05 -22.19 14.17
C HIS A 250 -12.14 -22.36 12.65
N LEU A 251 -11.10 -21.91 11.91
CA LEU A 251 -11.11 -21.89 10.43
C LEU A 251 -11.26 -23.27 9.78
N THR A 252 -10.90 -24.34 10.51
CA THR A 252 -11.03 -25.73 10.03
C THR A 252 -12.40 -26.35 10.28
N ASP A 253 -13.23 -25.71 11.11
CA ASP A 253 -14.56 -26.20 11.46
C ASP A 253 -15.56 -26.00 10.32
N ASP A 254 -16.78 -26.51 10.52
CA ASP A 254 -17.90 -26.25 9.63
C ASP A 254 -18.40 -24.79 9.79
N LEU A 255 -17.95 -23.93 8.90
CA LEU A 255 -18.31 -22.51 8.85
C LEU A 255 -19.36 -22.20 7.79
N ARG A 256 -20.22 -23.17 7.43
CA ARG A 256 -21.36 -22.91 6.56
C ARG A 256 -22.35 -21.94 7.20
N VAL A 257 -23.08 -21.24 6.35
CA VAL A 257 -24.05 -20.22 6.79
C VAL A 257 -25.07 -20.78 7.80
N GLU A 258 -25.46 -22.01 7.63
CA GLU A 258 -26.39 -22.72 8.52
C GLU A 258 -25.81 -22.88 9.93
N THR A 259 -24.55 -23.30 10.02
CA THR A 259 -23.84 -23.51 11.28
C THR A 259 -23.60 -22.18 12.01
N LEU A 260 -23.20 -21.14 11.27
CA LEU A 260 -22.98 -19.81 11.83
C LEU A 260 -24.29 -19.17 12.28
N ALA A 261 -25.39 -19.34 11.53
CA ALA A 261 -26.69 -18.83 11.87
C ALA A 261 -27.26 -19.49 13.15
N ALA A 262 -27.05 -20.79 13.30
CA ALA A 262 -27.50 -21.54 14.50
C ALA A 262 -26.81 -21.01 15.77
N ARG A 263 -25.54 -20.58 15.70
CA ARG A 263 -24.80 -19.98 16.84
C ARG A 263 -25.43 -18.69 17.35
N LEU A 264 -26.06 -17.93 16.48
CA LEU A 264 -26.78 -16.70 16.84
C LEU A 264 -28.30 -16.94 16.96
N CYS A 265 -28.75 -18.20 17.01
CA CYS A 265 -30.17 -18.55 17.08
C CYS A 265 -31.01 -17.92 15.96
N MET A 266 -30.43 -17.79 14.76
CA MET A 266 -31.08 -17.19 13.59
C MET A 266 -31.34 -18.22 12.49
N SER A 267 -32.35 -17.96 11.62
CA SER A 267 -32.45 -18.67 10.36
C SER A 267 -31.33 -18.24 9.41
N SER A 268 -30.84 -19.13 8.52
CA SER A 268 -29.76 -18.85 7.57
C SER A 268 -29.99 -17.57 6.72
N ARG A 269 -31.27 -17.37 6.30
CA ARG A 269 -31.67 -16.19 5.53
C ARG A 269 -31.55 -14.88 6.34
N ASN A 270 -32.03 -14.88 7.57
CA ASN A 270 -31.95 -13.72 8.45
C ASN A 270 -30.52 -13.44 8.83
N PHE A 271 -29.74 -14.46 9.17
CA PHE A 271 -28.32 -14.32 9.47
C PHE A 271 -27.52 -13.74 8.30
N ALA A 272 -27.69 -14.27 7.08
CA ALA A 272 -26.95 -13.76 5.91
C ALA A 272 -27.26 -12.28 5.64
N ARG A 273 -28.54 -11.87 5.77
CA ARG A 273 -28.96 -10.47 5.62
C ARG A 273 -28.41 -9.59 6.74
N PHE A 274 -28.50 -10.05 7.97
CA PHE A 274 -27.96 -9.36 9.15
C PHE A 274 -26.45 -9.19 9.05
N PHE A 275 -25.72 -10.27 8.75
CA PHE A 275 -24.27 -10.23 8.61
C PHE A 275 -23.83 -9.26 7.49
N LEU A 276 -24.51 -9.31 6.35
CA LEU A 276 -24.22 -8.38 5.23
C LEU A 276 -24.50 -6.92 5.61
N ALA A 277 -25.60 -6.64 6.30
CA ALA A 277 -25.95 -5.29 6.74
C ALA A 277 -24.96 -4.72 7.74
N GLU A 278 -24.43 -5.54 8.65
CA GLU A 278 -23.53 -5.11 9.71
C GLU A 278 -22.05 -5.07 9.24
N THR A 279 -21.66 -5.92 8.28
CA THR A 279 -20.23 -6.09 7.89
C THR A 279 -19.92 -5.66 6.46
N GLY A 280 -20.93 -5.33 5.67
CA GLY A 280 -20.77 -5.01 4.25
C GLY A 280 -20.43 -6.20 3.35
N MET A 281 -20.32 -7.43 3.90
CA MET A 281 -19.98 -8.63 3.12
C MET A 281 -20.77 -9.85 3.55
N THR A 282 -20.86 -10.86 2.67
CA THR A 282 -21.54 -12.12 3.00
C THR A 282 -20.73 -12.96 3.99
N PRO A 283 -21.37 -13.80 4.84
CA PRO A 283 -20.66 -14.71 5.75
C PRO A 283 -19.64 -15.60 5.03
N ALA A 284 -20.00 -16.14 3.86
CA ALA A 284 -19.11 -16.99 3.07
C ALA A 284 -17.87 -16.24 2.57
N LYS A 285 -18.03 -14.96 2.19
CA LYS A 285 -16.90 -14.10 1.78
C LYS A 285 -15.99 -13.79 2.96
N PHE A 286 -16.55 -13.51 4.12
CA PHE A 286 -15.78 -13.30 5.35
C PHE A 286 -14.93 -14.53 5.70
N VAL A 287 -15.51 -15.73 5.70
CA VAL A 287 -14.80 -16.99 5.96
C VAL A 287 -13.69 -17.23 4.91
N GLU A 288 -13.99 -16.96 3.64
CA GLU A 288 -12.98 -17.10 2.57
C GLU A 288 -11.77 -16.19 2.82
N ILE A 289 -12.01 -14.92 3.15
CA ILE A 289 -10.94 -13.94 3.45
C ILE A 289 -10.14 -14.41 4.67
N ALA A 290 -10.80 -14.78 5.74
CA ALA A 290 -10.15 -15.25 6.96
C ALA A 290 -9.22 -16.46 6.71
N ARG A 291 -9.69 -17.43 5.91
CA ARG A 291 -8.89 -18.59 5.53
C ARG A 291 -7.68 -18.22 4.65
N ILE A 292 -7.83 -17.27 3.74
CA ILE A 292 -6.72 -16.80 2.89
C ILE A 292 -5.68 -16.04 3.71
N ASP A 293 -6.09 -15.21 4.67
CA ASP A 293 -5.16 -14.51 5.55
C ASP A 293 -4.36 -15.48 6.43
N ALA A 294 -5.01 -16.50 6.96
CA ALA A 294 -4.31 -17.57 7.68
C ALA A 294 -3.35 -18.35 6.76
N ALA A 295 -3.75 -18.63 5.50
CA ALA A 295 -2.89 -19.30 4.52
C ALA A 295 -1.64 -18.47 4.23
N ARG A 296 -1.76 -17.15 4.08
CA ARG A 296 -0.62 -16.25 3.93
C ARG A 296 0.39 -16.42 5.05
N HIS A 297 -0.08 -16.36 6.28
CA HIS A 297 0.79 -16.52 7.45
C HIS A 297 1.57 -17.85 7.42
N TYR A 298 0.90 -18.96 7.08
CA TYR A 298 1.59 -20.25 6.93
C TYR A 298 2.59 -20.27 5.77
N LEU A 299 2.27 -19.62 4.65
CA LEU A 299 3.17 -19.54 3.49
C LEU A 299 4.43 -18.72 3.78
N GLU A 300 4.30 -17.67 4.59
CA GLU A 300 5.37 -16.78 5.01
C GLU A 300 6.26 -17.41 6.09
N SER A 301 5.65 -18.09 7.08
CA SER A 301 6.34 -18.54 8.29
C SER A 301 6.74 -20.02 8.30
N THR A 302 6.34 -20.82 7.28
CA THR A 302 6.60 -22.25 7.27
C THR A 302 6.97 -22.78 5.88
N LYS A 303 7.62 -23.98 5.86
CA LYS A 303 7.89 -24.76 4.64
C LYS A 303 6.83 -25.83 4.34
N LEU A 304 5.67 -25.78 4.98
CA LEU A 304 4.58 -26.74 4.77
C LEU A 304 4.15 -26.76 3.30
N SER A 305 3.80 -27.93 2.74
CA SER A 305 3.28 -28.00 1.36
C SER A 305 1.99 -27.19 1.21
N ILE A 306 1.68 -26.75 -0.01
CA ILE A 306 0.46 -25.99 -0.31
C ILE A 306 -0.80 -26.76 0.12
N GLU A 307 -0.78 -28.09 -0.06
CA GLU A 307 -1.87 -28.98 0.36
C GLU A 307 -2.06 -29.00 1.88
N VAL A 308 -0.95 -29.08 2.62
CA VAL A 308 -0.99 -29.03 4.09
C VAL A 308 -1.48 -27.68 4.58
N VAL A 309 -1.05 -26.59 3.94
CA VAL A 309 -1.55 -25.25 4.27
C VAL A 309 -3.05 -25.16 4.00
N ALA A 310 -3.53 -25.63 2.84
CA ALA A 310 -4.97 -25.62 2.51
C ALA A 310 -5.80 -26.33 3.59
N ASN A 311 -5.36 -27.51 4.01
CA ASN A 311 -6.04 -28.27 5.05
C ASN A 311 -6.03 -27.55 6.40
N LYS A 312 -4.88 -26.97 6.79
CA LYS A 312 -4.73 -26.24 8.08
C LYS A 312 -5.59 -24.99 8.19
N VAL A 313 -5.96 -24.39 7.07
CA VAL A 313 -6.80 -23.20 7.06
C VAL A 313 -8.26 -23.51 6.66
N GLY A 314 -8.62 -24.80 6.57
CA GLY A 314 -10.00 -25.24 6.38
C GLY A 314 -10.51 -25.27 4.93
N PHE A 315 -9.61 -25.24 3.93
CA PHE A 315 -10.00 -25.59 2.57
C PHE A 315 -9.97 -27.10 2.39
N SER A 316 -11.10 -27.68 1.98
CA SER A 316 -11.24 -29.12 1.70
C SER A 316 -10.50 -29.56 0.42
N ASP A 317 -10.09 -28.59 -0.41
CA ASP A 317 -9.43 -28.81 -1.70
C ASP A 317 -8.40 -27.71 -1.94
N PRO A 318 -7.12 -28.09 -2.16
CA PRO A 318 -6.04 -27.13 -2.46
C PRO A 318 -6.31 -26.24 -3.69
N GLU A 319 -7.04 -26.76 -4.69
CA GLU A 319 -7.40 -25.99 -5.87
C GLU A 319 -8.45 -24.90 -5.56
N ARG A 320 -9.37 -25.14 -4.62
CA ARG A 320 -10.27 -24.11 -4.10
C ARG A 320 -9.49 -23.01 -3.40
N MET A 321 -8.51 -23.39 -2.56
CA MET A 321 -7.61 -22.41 -1.94
C MET A 321 -6.85 -21.63 -3.01
N ARG A 322 -6.25 -22.30 -4.00
CA ARG A 322 -5.49 -21.66 -5.07
C ARG A 322 -6.32 -20.61 -5.82
N ARG A 323 -7.56 -20.95 -6.20
CA ARG A 323 -8.47 -20.02 -6.90
C ARG A 323 -8.87 -18.84 -6.02
N ALA A 324 -9.20 -19.09 -4.76
CA ALA A 324 -9.52 -18.03 -3.80
C ALA A 324 -8.30 -17.13 -3.55
N PHE A 325 -7.12 -17.73 -3.40
CA PHE A 325 -5.86 -17.02 -3.20
C PHE A 325 -5.53 -16.12 -4.40
N ILE A 326 -5.60 -16.62 -5.64
CA ILE A 326 -5.38 -15.82 -6.85
C ILE A 326 -6.39 -14.67 -6.95
N ARG A 327 -7.67 -14.93 -6.64
CA ARG A 327 -8.73 -13.93 -6.70
C ARG A 327 -8.50 -12.78 -5.72
N GLN A 328 -7.93 -13.07 -4.54
CA GLN A 328 -7.66 -12.07 -3.50
C GLN A 328 -6.27 -11.45 -3.58
N MET A 329 -5.27 -12.25 -3.96
CA MET A 329 -3.86 -11.88 -3.89
C MET A 329 -3.23 -11.60 -5.25
N SER A 330 -3.96 -11.86 -6.37
CA SER A 330 -3.48 -11.72 -7.75
C SER A 330 -2.21 -12.55 -8.08
N VAL A 331 -1.87 -13.52 -7.22
CA VAL A 331 -0.73 -14.41 -7.37
C VAL A 331 -1.10 -15.80 -6.82
N ASN A 332 -0.52 -16.88 -7.34
CA ASN A 332 -0.78 -18.21 -6.81
C ASN A 332 -0.01 -18.44 -5.49
N PRO A 333 -0.44 -19.40 -4.63
CA PRO A 333 0.19 -19.64 -3.33
C PRO A 333 1.68 -19.96 -3.39
N GLN A 334 2.14 -20.71 -4.40
CA GLN A 334 3.55 -21.02 -4.57
C GLN A 334 4.35 -19.76 -4.95
N GLY A 335 3.91 -19.00 -5.94
CA GLY A 335 4.56 -17.74 -6.32
C GLY A 335 4.53 -16.70 -5.19
N TYR A 336 3.54 -16.77 -4.30
CA TYR A 336 3.52 -15.97 -3.08
C TYR A 336 4.61 -16.40 -2.10
N ARG A 337 4.73 -17.73 -1.85
CA ARG A 337 5.79 -18.29 -0.99
C ARG A 337 7.19 -17.99 -1.53
N ASP A 338 7.41 -18.14 -2.83
CA ASP A 338 8.71 -17.89 -3.46
C ASP A 338 9.18 -16.45 -3.26
N ARG A 339 8.22 -15.52 -3.06
CA ARG A 339 8.50 -14.09 -2.82
C ARG A 339 8.62 -13.72 -1.35
N PHE A 340 7.87 -14.39 -0.48
CA PHE A 340 7.66 -13.96 0.92
C PHE A 340 7.97 -15.03 1.95
N GLY A 341 8.18 -16.29 1.54
CA GLY A 341 8.48 -17.40 2.43
C GLY A 341 9.90 -17.39 2.96
N ILE A 342 10.15 -18.22 3.97
CA ILE A 342 11.48 -18.40 4.56
C ILE A 342 12.42 -18.97 3.49
N SER A 343 13.43 -18.19 3.07
CA SER A 343 14.48 -18.64 2.16
C SER A 343 15.64 -19.25 2.97
N ASP A 344 16.23 -20.36 2.48
CA ASP A 344 17.35 -21.08 3.12
C ASP A 344 18.69 -20.32 3.11
N HIS A 345 18.72 -19.07 2.66
CA HIS A 345 19.96 -18.35 2.34
C HIS A 345 20.51 -17.41 3.40
N TYR A 346 20.07 -17.50 4.67
CA TYR A 346 20.74 -16.77 5.76
C TYR A 346 21.03 -17.65 6.95
N SER A 347 22.03 -18.55 6.82
CA SER A 347 22.85 -18.92 7.98
C SER A 347 23.88 -17.81 8.21
N ILE A 348 23.54 -16.84 9.00
CA ILE A 348 24.55 -15.98 9.62
C ILE A 348 25.37 -16.90 10.53
N LYS A 349 26.59 -17.28 10.10
CA LYS A 349 27.57 -17.83 10.99
C LYS A 349 27.92 -16.71 11.99
N ALA A 350 27.37 -16.83 13.19
CA ALA A 350 27.89 -16.11 14.34
C ALA A 350 29.31 -16.67 14.62
N THR A 351 30.31 -15.86 14.39
CA THR A 351 31.66 -15.99 14.92
C THR A 351 31.99 -14.70 15.65
#